data_a9f4eda49a2bb4c6b057847dd04bd019
#
_entry.id   a9f4eda49a2bb4c6b057847dd04bd019
#
_cell.length_a   1.000
_cell.length_b   1.000
_cell.length_c   1.000
_cell.angle_alpha   90.00
_cell.angle_beta   90.00
_cell.angle_gamma   90.00
#
_symmetry.space_group_name_H-M   'P 1'
#
loop_
_entity.id
_entity.type
_entity.pdbx_description
1 polymer ?
#
loop_
_entity_poly.entity_id
_entity_poly.type
_entity_poly.pdbx_seq_one_letter_code
_entity_poly.pdbx_strand_id
1 'polypeptide(L)'
;MPYQPNDLLNRHFAESGHDLISKVEEQLNLVSPNSPNIPIYRDMILTVLRMAQEDHNRWNAKITLQALRELEQAFRVLEQFRGRRKVTVFGSARTPIEHPLYGMARELGAALARSDLMVITGAGGGIMAAAHEGAGLEHSLGFNITLPFEQHANPTVNGTTNLLPFHFFFTRKLFFVKEADALVLCPGGFGTLDEALEVLTLIQTGKSPLVPVVLLDAPGGQFWHGALDFIRNQLEENRYILPTDLKLVSLVHSAEEAVEQINQFYSNFHSSRWLKHQFVIRMNHKLSDDALEHLQHAFADLCLSDHFHQHAYSGEEQDEARFSHLVRLAFTFNARDHGRLRELVDYINLPENWAHSKPVAAQRTRQPLKVT
;
A
#
# COMPACT_ATOMS: atom_id res chain seq x y z
N MET A 1 12.21 7.40 -7.14
CA MET A 1 13.26 8.30 -7.67
C MET A 1 14.52 8.08 -6.84
N PRO A 2 15.74 8.14 -7.40
CA PRO A 2 16.96 8.13 -6.59
C PRO A 2 16.95 9.33 -5.65
N TYR A 3 17.40 9.11 -4.42
CA TYR A 3 17.54 10.17 -3.43
C TYR A 3 18.50 11.27 -3.95
N GLN A 4 18.08 12.52 -3.88
CA GLN A 4 18.93 13.68 -4.13
C GLN A 4 19.19 14.41 -2.81
N PRO A 5 20.45 14.64 -2.43
CA PRO A 5 20.79 15.39 -1.22
C PRO A 5 20.14 16.78 -1.24
N ASN A 6 19.75 17.24 -0.06
CA ASN A 6 19.16 18.57 0.08
C ASN A 6 20.23 19.65 0.03
N ASP A 7 20.47 20.23 -1.13
CA ASP A 7 21.48 21.27 -1.34
C ASP A 7 21.28 22.50 -0.45
N LEU A 8 20.04 22.81 -0.07
CA LEU A 8 19.75 23.94 0.83
C LEU A 8 20.24 23.68 2.25
N LEU A 9 20.12 22.45 2.76
CA LEU A 9 20.67 22.07 4.06
C LEU A 9 22.17 22.09 4.05
N ASN A 10 22.82 21.60 3.00
CA ASN A 10 24.26 21.59 2.85
C ASN A 10 24.82 23.00 2.82
N ARG A 11 24.20 23.93 2.08
CA ARG A 11 24.59 25.35 2.04
C ARG A 11 24.44 26.04 3.41
N HIS A 12 23.29 25.84 4.06
CA HIS A 12 23.00 26.42 5.38
C HIS A 12 24.08 26.07 6.42
N PHE A 13 24.51 24.80 6.49
CA PHE A 13 25.53 24.37 7.45
C PHE A 13 26.98 24.68 7.00
N ALA A 14 27.24 24.76 5.70
CA ALA A 14 28.55 25.21 5.19
C ALA A 14 28.81 26.67 5.50
N GLU A 15 27.80 27.53 5.37
CA GLU A 15 27.91 28.96 5.64
C GLU A 15 28.07 29.30 7.15
N SER A 16 27.58 28.41 8.04
CA SER A 16 27.66 28.58 9.48
C SER A 16 29.06 28.34 10.06
N GLY A 17 30.04 27.95 9.24
CA GLY A 17 31.45 27.74 9.65
C GLY A 17 31.66 26.54 10.59
N HIS A 18 30.64 25.75 10.85
CA HIS A 18 30.74 24.55 11.67
C HIS A 18 30.89 23.32 10.77
N ASP A 19 31.89 22.50 11.05
CA ASP A 19 32.09 21.19 10.38
C ASP A 19 31.08 20.15 10.89
N LEU A 20 29.78 20.51 10.88
CA LEU A 20 28.70 19.65 11.37
C LEU A 20 28.42 18.52 10.38
N ILE A 21 28.54 18.77 9.08
CA ILE A 21 28.26 17.78 8.04
C ILE A 21 29.22 16.60 8.20
N SER A 22 30.54 16.87 8.22
CA SER A 22 31.57 15.82 8.37
C SER A 22 31.46 15.09 9.71
N LYS A 23 31.15 15.80 10.80
CA LYS A 23 30.94 15.16 12.11
C LYS A 23 29.73 14.24 12.14
N VAL A 24 28.61 14.63 11.52
CA VAL A 24 27.41 13.79 11.41
C VAL A 24 27.71 12.55 10.55
N GLU A 25 28.41 12.72 9.43
CA GLU A 25 28.81 11.59 8.58
C GLU A 25 29.76 10.63 9.30
N GLU A 26 30.71 11.14 10.05
CA GLU A 26 31.63 10.31 10.88
C GLU A 26 30.84 9.45 11.88
N GLN A 27 29.91 10.07 12.63
CA GLN A 27 29.08 9.32 13.59
C GLN A 27 28.20 8.26 12.92
N LEU A 28 27.61 8.59 11.76
CA LEU A 28 26.81 7.62 10.99
C LEU A 28 27.65 6.45 10.49
N ASN A 29 28.87 6.70 10.03
CA ASN A 29 29.79 5.66 9.59
C ASN A 29 30.23 4.74 10.74
N LEU A 30 30.31 5.23 11.98
CA LEU A 30 30.61 4.40 13.15
C LEU A 30 29.48 3.39 13.46
N VAL A 31 28.21 3.81 13.32
CA VAL A 31 27.05 2.97 13.68
C VAL A 31 26.54 2.11 12.51
N SER A 32 26.79 2.52 11.27
CA SER A 32 26.31 1.85 10.08
C SER A 32 27.32 1.94 8.92
N PRO A 33 28.48 1.29 9.04
CA PRO A 33 29.57 1.43 8.06
C PRO A 33 29.12 0.95 6.68
N ASN A 34 29.44 1.73 5.65
CA ASN A 34 29.12 1.43 4.24
C ASN A 34 27.63 1.33 3.90
N SER A 35 26.73 1.85 4.72
CA SER A 35 25.30 1.89 4.38
C SER A 35 25.05 2.85 3.22
N PRO A 36 24.33 2.44 2.17
CA PRO A 36 23.93 3.33 1.07
C PRO A 36 22.95 4.43 1.54
N ASN A 37 22.40 4.32 2.73
CA ASN A 37 21.43 5.26 3.30
C ASN A 37 22.08 6.37 4.16
N ILE A 38 23.41 6.39 4.32
CA ILE A 38 24.11 7.42 5.09
C ILE A 38 23.71 8.84 4.66
N PRO A 39 23.63 9.19 3.36
CA PRO A 39 23.23 10.54 2.95
C PRO A 39 21.82 10.91 3.41
N ILE A 40 20.90 9.94 3.46
CA ILE A 40 19.51 10.16 3.91
C ILE A 40 19.49 10.42 5.41
N TYR A 41 20.17 9.59 6.20
CA TYR A 41 20.25 9.77 7.66
C TYR A 41 20.98 11.05 8.04
N ARG A 42 22.03 11.44 7.29
CA ARG A 42 22.70 12.73 7.45
C ARG A 42 21.70 13.87 7.31
N ASP A 43 20.94 13.91 6.23
CA ASP A 43 19.98 14.96 5.96
C ASP A 43 18.85 15.00 7.00
N MET A 44 18.44 13.85 7.56
CA MET A 44 17.51 13.79 8.70
C MET A 44 18.10 14.49 9.93
N ILE A 45 19.35 14.18 10.30
CA ILE A 45 20.01 14.78 11.46
C ILE A 45 20.21 16.29 11.25
N LEU A 46 20.69 16.71 10.08
CA LEU A 46 20.85 18.12 9.75
C LEU A 46 19.51 18.87 9.79
N THR A 47 18.42 18.25 9.37
CA THR A 47 17.08 18.84 9.47
C THR A 47 16.68 19.07 10.93
N VAL A 48 16.93 18.10 11.82
CA VAL A 48 16.66 18.24 13.26
C VAL A 48 17.54 19.31 13.88
N LEU A 49 18.82 19.38 13.50
CA LEU A 49 19.73 20.43 13.98
C LEU A 49 19.26 21.83 13.56
N ARG A 50 18.78 21.99 12.31
CA ARG A 50 18.20 23.26 11.85
C ARG A 50 16.95 23.63 12.65
N MET A 51 16.04 22.67 12.90
CA MET A 51 14.87 22.90 13.75
C MET A 51 15.27 23.37 15.15
N ALA A 52 16.35 22.82 15.72
CA ALA A 52 16.86 23.20 17.04
C ALA A 52 17.48 24.61 17.04
N GLN A 53 18.14 25.05 15.97
CA GLN A 53 18.63 26.41 15.83
C GLN A 53 17.50 27.43 15.77
N GLU A 54 16.42 27.10 15.11
CA GLU A 54 15.25 27.96 15.00
C GLU A 54 14.38 27.98 16.28
N ASP A 55 14.38 26.92 17.06
CA ASP A 55 13.75 26.68 18.38
C ASP A 55 12.43 27.47 18.64
N HIS A 56 11.56 27.47 17.69
CA HIS A 56 10.38 28.34 17.71
C HIS A 56 9.29 27.90 18.71
N ASN A 57 9.12 26.59 18.92
CA ASN A 57 8.00 26.08 19.71
C ASN A 57 8.24 24.65 20.23
N ARG A 58 8.19 24.49 21.54
CA ARG A 58 8.30 23.19 22.21
C ARG A 58 7.27 22.17 21.71
N TRP A 59 6.07 22.61 21.31
CA TRP A 59 5.02 21.73 20.79
C TRP A 59 5.44 21.12 19.46
N ASN A 60 6.02 21.90 18.55
CA ASN A 60 6.52 21.41 17.26
C ASN A 60 7.62 20.36 17.45
N ALA A 61 8.55 20.59 18.39
CA ALA A 61 9.59 19.63 18.72
C ALA A 61 9.02 18.31 19.27
N LYS A 62 7.96 18.38 20.11
CA LYS A 62 7.26 17.18 20.61
C LYS A 62 6.55 16.40 19.50
N ILE A 63 5.88 17.07 18.57
CA ILE A 63 5.22 16.44 17.44
C ILE A 63 6.27 15.70 16.60
N THR A 64 7.36 16.36 16.23
CA THR A 64 8.45 15.77 15.44
C THR A 64 9.05 14.55 16.13
N LEU A 65 9.36 14.66 17.42
CA LEU A 65 9.93 13.55 18.18
C LEU A 65 8.96 12.36 18.25
N GLN A 66 7.69 12.61 18.50
CA GLN A 66 6.69 11.53 18.58
C GLN A 66 6.49 10.86 17.21
N ALA A 67 6.41 11.62 16.12
CA ALA A 67 6.31 11.08 14.78
C ALA A 67 7.54 10.21 14.42
N LEU A 68 8.75 10.66 14.72
CA LEU A 68 9.99 9.88 14.50
C LEU A 68 9.99 8.56 15.29
N ARG A 69 9.52 8.58 16.53
CA ARG A 69 9.42 7.37 17.36
C ARG A 69 8.41 6.36 16.78
N GLU A 70 7.26 6.84 16.34
CA GLU A 70 6.24 5.99 15.71
C GLU A 70 6.75 5.36 14.41
N LEU A 71 7.43 6.14 13.56
CA LEU A 71 8.05 5.65 12.34
C LEU A 71 9.12 4.58 12.64
N GLU A 72 10.05 4.86 13.55
CA GLU A 72 11.11 3.91 13.95
C GLU A 72 10.53 2.61 14.48
N GLN A 73 9.61 2.69 15.42
CA GLN A 73 8.98 1.52 16.03
C GLN A 73 8.24 0.68 15.00
N ALA A 74 7.44 1.33 14.15
CA ALA A 74 6.67 0.64 13.12
C ALA A 74 7.57 -0.02 12.08
N PHE A 75 8.59 0.66 11.57
CA PHE A 75 9.55 0.05 10.63
C PHE A 75 10.24 -1.17 11.24
N ARG A 76 10.67 -1.09 12.49
CA ARG A 76 11.36 -2.19 13.18
C ARG A 76 10.46 -3.41 13.38
N VAL A 77 9.20 -3.21 13.79
CA VAL A 77 8.27 -4.32 13.98
C VAL A 77 7.84 -4.92 12.65
N LEU A 78 7.54 -4.08 11.65
CA LEU A 78 7.01 -4.55 10.38
C LEU A 78 8.05 -5.25 9.50
N GLU A 79 9.35 -5.06 9.75
CA GLU A 79 10.42 -5.79 9.05
C GLU A 79 10.29 -7.31 9.23
N GLN A 80 9.77 -7.79 10.37
CA GLN A 80 9.53 -9.22 10.62
C GLN A 80 8.50 -9.84 9.67
N PHE A 81 7.60 -9.00 9.12
CA PHE A 81 6.50 -9.39 8.24
C PHE A 81 6.70 -9.00 6.79
N ARG A 82 7.92 -8.60 6.42
CA ARG A 82 8.27 -8.06 5.09
C ARG A 82 7.99 -9.02 3.94
N GLY A 83 8.08 -10.32 4.17
CA GLY A 83 7.87 -11.35 3.14
C GLY A 83 6.42 -11.76 2.93
N ARG A 84 5.46 -11.20 3.67
CA ARG A 84 4.05 -11.62 3.65
C ARG A 84 3.16 -10.51 3.13
N ARG A 85 2.22 -10.85 2.22
CA ARG A 85 1.19 -9.91 1.77
C ARG A 85 0.21 -9.62 2.89
N LYS A 86 -0.24 -8.38 2.94
CA LYS A 86 -1.09 -7.85 4.01
C LYS A 86 -2.34 -7.22 3.41
N VAL A 87 -3.47 -7.57 3.97
CA VAL A 87 -4.79 -7.04 3.61
C VAL A 87 -5.28 -6.15 4.75
N THR A 88 -5.51 -4.88 4.46
CA THR A 88 -6.07 -3.97 5.44
C THR A 88 -7.60 -4.06 5.41
N VAL A 89 -8.19 -4.34 6.57
CA VAL A 89 -9.65 -4.49 6.74
C VAL A 89 -10.18 -3.33 7.58
N PHE A 90 -11.09 -2.56 7.00
CA PHE A 90 -11.82 -1.48 7.65
C PHE A 90 -13.30 -1.79 7.78
N GLY A 91 -13.93 -1.21 8.78
CA GLY A 91 -15.36 -1.33 9.01
C GLY A 91 -15.75 -0.75 10.37
N SER A 92 -17.04 -0.81 10.69
CA SER A 92 -17.58 -0.24 11.91
C SER A 92 -17.00 -0.90 13.18
N ALA A 93 -16.45 -0.09 14.08
CA ALA A 93 -16.04 -0.53 15.42
C ALA A 93 -17.25 -0.89 16.34
N ARG A 94 -18.47 -0.53 15.91
CA ARG A 94 -19.71 -0.67 16.71
C ARG A 94 -20.56 -1.86 16.27
N THR A 95 -20.12 -2.66 15.31
CA THR A 95 -20.86 -3.84 14.83
C THR A 95 -20.93 -4.88 15.97
N PRO A 96 -22.13 -5.25 16.43
CA PRO A 96 -22.28 -6.26 17.49
C PRO A 96 -21.87 -7.66 17.02
N ILE A 97 -21.51 -8.54 17.94
CA ILE A 97 -21.06 -9.91 17.64
C ILE A 97 -22.17 -10.72 16.91
N GLU A 98 -23.43 -10.47 17.25
CA GLU A 98 -24.58 -11.14 16.67
C GLU A 98 -24.95 -10.63 15.27
N HIS A 99 -24.36 -9.53 14.85
CA HIS A 99 -24.68 -8.95 13.55
C HIS A 99 -24.06 -9.78 12.40
N PRO A 100 -24.81 -10.04 11.30
CA PRO A 100 -24.28 -10.85 10.16
C PRO A 100 -22.94 -10.36 9.61
N LEU A 101 -22.72 -9.04 9.56
CA LEU A 101 -21.43 -8.45 9.14
C LEU A 101 -20.25 -8.83 10.04
N TYR A 102 -20.50 -9.08 11.35
CA TYR A 102 -19.44 -9.54 12.24
C TYR A 102 -19.00 -10.97 11.85
N GLY A 103 -19.97 -11.85 11.65
CA GLY A 103 -19.72 -13.22 11.18
C GLY A 103 -18.94 -13.23 9.86
N MET A 104 -19.38 -12.42 8.89
CA MET A 104 -18.71 -12.28 7.60
C MET A 104 -17.29 -11.75 7.71
N ALA A 105 -17.04 -10.74 8.55
CA ALA A 105 -15.69 -10.22 8.77
C ALA A 105 -14.77 -11.25 9.43
N ARG A 106 -15.31 -12.10 10.32
CA ARG A 106 -14.59 -13.22 10.91
C ARG A 106 -14.26 -14.30 9.86
N GLU A 107 -15.20 -14.63 9.00
CA GLU A 107 -14.99 -15.54 7.87
C GLU A 107 -13.93 -14.99 6.91
N LEU A 108 -13.99 -13.69 6.61
CA LEU A 108 -12.96 -13.00 5.82
C LEU A 108 -11.56 -13.16 6.44
N GLY A 109 -11.41 -12.90 7.74
CA GLY A 109 -10.15 -13.07 8.45
C GLY A 109 -9.61 -14.49 8.32
N ALA A 110 -10.48 -15.50 8.52
CA ALA A 110 -10.13 -16.90 8.40
C ALA A 110 -9.77 -17.30 6.95
N ALA A 111 -10.49 -16.78 5.94
CA ALA A 111 -10.21 -17.04 4.53
C ALA A 111 -8.88 -16.40 4.08
N LEU A 112 -8.58 -15.18 4.53
CA LEU A 112 -7.30 -14.51 4.30
C LEU A 112 -6.13 -15.31 4.90
N ALA A 113 -6.27 -15.76 6.15
CA ALA A 113 -5.25 -16.56 6.83
C ALA A 113 -5.00 -17.90 6.12
N ARG A 114 -6.06 -18.59 5.65
CA ARG A 114 -5.92 -19.83 4.82
C ARG A 114 -5.16 -19.57 3.52
N SER A 115 -5.24 -18.36 2.97
CA SER A 115 -4.48 -17.92 1.78
C SER A 115 -3.09 -17.39 2.11
N ASP A 116 -2.63 -17.53 3.36
CA ASP A 116 -1.37 -17.03 3.90
C ASP A 116 -1.22 -15.50 3.74
N LEU A 117 -2.35 -14.78 3.81
CA LEU A 117 -2.40 -13.32 3.85
C LEU A 117 -2.51 -12.85 5.30
N MET A 118 -1.84 -11.76 5.61
CA MET A 118 -1.98 -11.13 6.93
C MET A 118 -3.13 -10.12 6.92
N VAL A 119 -3.77 -9.97 8.05
CA VAL A 119 -4.85 -9.01 8.28
C VAL A 119 -4.35 -7.84 9.10
N ILE A 120 -4.42 -6.63 8.54
CA ILE A 120 -4.18 -5.38 9.26
C ILE A 120 -5.54 -4.77 9.61
N THR A 121 -5.72 -4.35 10.86
CA THR A 121 -6.85 -3.52 11.25
C THR A 121 -6.45 -2.41 12.21
N GLY A 122 -7.40 -1.51 12.54
CA GLY A 122 -7.22 -0.52 13.61
C GLY A 122 -7.22 -1.10 15.02
N ALA A 123 -7.28 -2.42 15.18
CA ALA A 123 -7.26 -3.16 16.44
C ALA A 123 -8.41 -2.83 17.43
N GLY A 124 -9.47 -2.15 16.99
CA GLY A 124 -10.65 -1.87 17.80
C GLY A 124 -11.64 -3.04 17.85
N GLY A 125 -12.86 -2.75 18.30
CA GLY A 125 -13.99 -3.69 18.31
C GLY A 125 -14.67 -3.86 16.95
N GLY A 126 -15.83 -4.51 16.94
CA GLY A 126 -16.67 -4.70 15.75
C GLY A 126 -15.97 -5.46 14.63
N ILE A 127 -16.02 -4.93 13.41
CA ILE A 127 -15.41 -5.54 12.22
C ILE A 127 -13.92 -5.82 12.40
N MET A 128 -13.19 -4.93 13.07
CA MET A 128 -11.75 -5.10 13.30
C MET A 128 -11.47 -6.28 14.22
N ALA A 129 -12.24 -6.43 15.28
CA ALA A 129 -12.12 -7.57 16.20
C ALA A 129 -12.49 -8.88 15.49
N ALA A 130 -13.60 -8.89 14.73
CA ALA A 130 -14.04 -10.05 13.99
C ALA A 130 -12.98 -10.54 12.98
N ALA A 131 -12.39 -9.63 12.21
CA ALA A 131 -11.35 -9.98 11.24
C ALA A 131 -10.10 -10.58 11.91
N HIS A 132 -9.66 -10.02 13.04
CA HIS A 132 -8.55 -10.57 13.82
C HIS A 132 -8.89 -11.91 14.48
N GLU A 133 -10.12 -12.06 15.00
CA GLU A 133 -10.59 -13.34 15.57
C GLU A 133 -10.52 -14.46 14.52
N GLY A 134 -10.99 -14.18 13.31
CA GLY A 134 -10.93 -15.14 12.22
C GLY A 134 -9.52 -15.44 11.72
N ALA A 135 -8.66 -14.45 11.64
CA ALA A 135 -7.28 -14.60 11.16
C ALA A 135 -6.35 -15.28 12.17
N GLY A 136 -6.63 -15.13 13.46
CA GLY A 136 -5.73 -15.55 14.54
C GLY A 136 -4.48 -14.66 14.66
N LEU A 137 -3.76 -14.75 15.78
CA LEU A 137 -2.62 -13.87 16.08
C LEU A 137 -1.50 -13.93 15.03
N GLU A 138 -1.19 -15.11 14.51
CA GLU A 138 -0.09 -15.29 13.54
C GLU A 138 -0.30 -14.53 12.23
N HIS A 139 -1.57 -14.24 11.90
CA HIS A 139 -1.97 -13.52 10.68
C HIS A 139 -2.53 -12.13 10.98
N SER A 140 -2.43 -11.64 12.22
CA SER A 140 -3.01 -10.36 12.64
C SER A 140 -1.96 -9.31 12.96
N LEU A 141 -2.18 -8.08 12.47
CA LEU A 141 -1.43 -6.87 12.83
C LEU A 141 -2.42 -5.78 13.22
N GLY A 142 -2.23 -5.18 14.37
CA GLY A 142 -3.09 -4.11 14.88
C GLY A 142 -2.38 -2.76 14.83
N PHE A 143 -2.93 -1.79 14.09
CA PHE A 143 -2.46 -0.40 14.09
C PHE A 143 -3.42 0.44 14.93
N ASN A 144 -3.21 0.47 16.24
CA ASN A 144 -4.13 1.12 17.17
C ASN A 144 -3.84 2.63 17.29
N ILE A 145 -4.88 3.42 17.54
CA ILE A 145 -4.77 4.85 17.83
C ILE A 145 -4.99 5.08 19.34
N THR A 146 -4.08 5.80 19.97
CA THR A 146 -4.25 6.19 21.37
C THR A 146 -5.24 7.35 21.44
N LEU A 147 -6.45 7.09 21.92
CA LEU A 147 -7.50 8.08 22.11
C LEU A 147 -7.56 8.53 23.59
N PRO A 148 -8.03 9.77 23.86
CA PRO A 148 -8.21 10.26 25.24
C PRO A 148 -9.20 9.43 26.07
N PHE A 149 -10.12 8.74 25.41
CA PHE A 149 -11.05 7.79 26.03
C PHE A 149 -10.55 6.39 25.68
N GLU A 150 -10.29 5.58 26.69
CA GLU A 150 -9.69 4.25 26.54
C GLU A 150 -10.39 3.40 25.47
N GLN A 151 -9.75 3.28 24.31
CA GLN A 151 -10.08 2.26 23.33
C GLN A 151 -9.08 1.12 23.51
N HIS A 152 -9.47 0.10 24.27
CA HIS A 152 -8.66 -1.11 24.39
C HIS A 152 -8.55 -1.82 23.03
N ALA A 153 -7.37 -2.32 22.75
CA ALA A 153 -7.19 -3.19 21.59
C ALA A 153 -8.02 -4.47 21.76
N ASN A 154 -8.49 -5.05 20.65
CA ASN A 154 -9.23 -6.30 20.70
C ASN A 154 -8.37 -7.45 21.27
N PRO A 155 -9.00 -8.49 21.87
CA PRO A 155 -8.29 -9.55 22.59
C PRO A 155 -7.24 -10.30 21.76
N THR A 156 -7.40 -10.39 20.45
CA THR A 156 -6.49 -11.14 19.58
C THR A 156 -5.08 -10.55 19.56
N VAL A 157 -4.95 -9.22 19.53
CA VAL A 157 -3.65 -8.55 19.41
C VAL A 157 -3.23 -7.79 20.67
N ASN A 158 -4.13 -7.64 21.65
CA ASN A 158 -3.83 -6.90 22.88
C ASN A 158 -2.68 -7.54 23.66
N GLY A 159 -1.71 -6.71 24.07
CA GLY A 159 -0.54 -7.16 24.83
C GLY A 159 0.48 -7.96 24.02
N THR A 160 0.35 -8.03 22.70
CA THR A 160 1.28 -8.76 21.82
C THR A 160 2.21 -7.80 21.06
N THR A 161 3.28 -8.34 20.46
CA THR A 161 4.20 -7.59 19.58
C THR A 161 3.58 -7.21 18.24
N ASN A 162 2.42 -7.78 17.90
CA ASN A 162 1.69 -7.49 16.66
C ASN A 162 0.80 -6.25 16.78
N LEU A 163 0.75 -5.62 17.98
CA LEU A 163 0.03 -4.39 18.23
C LEU A 163 0.97 -3.19 18.18
N LEU A 164 0.74 -2.28 17.25
CA LEU A 164 1.47 -1.04 17.06
C LEU A 164 0.60 0.15 17.52
N PRO A 165 0.97 0.84 18.61
CA PRO A 165 0.28 2.04 19.05
C PRO A 165 0.74 3.27 18.29
N PHE A 166 -0.20 4.10 17.85
CA PHE A 166 0.03 5.40 17.22
C PHE A 166 -0.68 6.50 18.03
N HIS A 167 -0.07 7.67 18.12
CA HIS A 167 -0.69 8.88 18.70
C HIS A 167 -1.25 9.78 17.61
N PHE A 168 -0.64 9.75 16.41
CA PHE A 168 -1.08 10.58 15.30
C PHE A 168 -1.80 9.76 14.23
N PHE A 169 -2.91 10.31 13.74
CA PHE A 169 -3.63 9.71 12.62
C PHE A 169 -2.77 9.67 11.36
N PHE A 170 -1.98 10.71 11.06
CA PHE A 170 -1.20 10.77 9.84
C PHE A 170 -0.08 9.71 9.78
N THR A 171 0.60 9.42 10.88
CA THR A 171 1.60 8.34 10.93
C THR A 171 0.93 6.98 10.78
N ARG A 172 -0.20 6.76 11.46
CA ARG A 172 -0.99 5.52 11.35
C ARG A 172 -1.50 5.31 9.92
N LYS A 173 -2.07 6.33 9.27
CA LYS A 173 -2.54 6.30 7.89
C LYS A 173 -1.43 5.94 6.91
N LEU A 174 -0.24 6.52 7.09
CA LEU A 174 0.93 6.18 6.29
C LEU A 174 1.19 4.66 6.30
N PHE A 175 1.11 4.00 7.46
CA PHE A 175 1.36 2.57 7.55
C PHE A 175 0.20 1.73 7.01
N PHE A 176 -1.05 2.15 7.16
CA PHE A 176 -2.17 1.48 6.51
C PHE A 176 -2.01 1.43 4.99
N VAL A 177 -1.59 2.54 4.38
CA VAL A 177 -1.35 2.61 2.92
C VAL A 177 -0.08 1.85 2.53
N LYS A 178 1.03 2.10 3.25
CA LYS A 178 2.35 1.54 2.91
C LYS A 178 2.39 0.02 2.98
N GLU A 179 1.70 -0.58 3.94
CA GLU A 179 1.74 -2.02 4.19
C GLU A 179 0.61 -2.79 3.47
N ALA A 180 -0.39 -2.09 2.93
CA ALA A 180 -1.49 -2.75 2.27
C ALA A 180 -1.11 -3.27 0.88
N ASP A 181 -1.25 -4.58 0.68
CA ASP A 181 -1.29 -5.21 -0.63
C ASP A 181 -2.74 -5.33 -1.14
N ALA A 182 -3.74 -5.13 -0.27
CA ALA A 182 -5.16 -5.05 -0.62
C ALA A 182 -5.93 -4.34 0.48
N LEU A 183 -7.08 -3.78 0.14
CA LEU A 183 -8.04 -3.26 1.11
C LEU A 183 -9.37 -3.98 0.99
N VAL A 184 -9.96 -4.33 2.13
CA VAL A 184 -11.35 -4.79 2.21
C VAL A 184 -12.10 -3.85 3.14
N LEU A 185 -13.17 -3.26 2.62
CA LEU A 185 -13.96 -2.22 3.25
C LEU A 185 -15.36 -2.78 3.55
N CYS A 186 -15.64 -3.09 4.81
CA CYS A 186 -16.98 -3.42 5.28
C CYS A 186 -17.77 -2.14 5.60
N PRO A 187 -19.11 -2.19 5.67
CA PRO A 187 -19.93 -1.06 6.11
C PRO A 187 -19.42 -0.45 7.42
N GLY A 188 -19.30 0.89 7.45
CA GLY A 188 -18.75 1.58 8.61
C GLY A 188 -19.04 3.08 8.64
N GLY A 189 -18.47 3.74 9.62
CA GLY A 189 -18.65 5.18 9.84
C GLY A 189 -17.61 6.03 9.08
N PHE A 190 -17.44 7.27 9.55
CA PHE A 190 -16.52 8.25 8.96
C PHE A 190 -15.09 7.74 8.82
N GLY A 191 -14.56 7.01 9.82
CA GLY A 191 -13.19 6.47 9.75
C GLY A 191 -13.01 5.43 8.65
N THR A 192 -14.05 4.65 8.31
CA THR A 192 -14.00 3.70 7.19
C THR A 192 -14.03 4.43 5.85
N LEU A 193 -14.89 5.46 5.72
CA LEU A 193 -14.98 6.26 4.50
C LEU A 193 -13.73 7.14 4.29
N ASP A 194 -13.17 7.68 5.36
CA ASP A 194 -11.94 8.47 5.35
C ASP A 194 -10.77 7.67 4.75
N GLU A 195 -10.54 6.46 5.24
CA GLU A 195 -9.47 5.59 4.71
C GLU A 195 -9.78 5.11 3.28
N ALA A 196 -11.07 4.82 2.96
CA ALA A 196 -11.47 4.44 1.61
C ALA A 196 -11.17 5.54 0.59
N LEU A 197 -11.59 6.77 0.88
CA LEU A 197 -11.41 7.92 -0.01
C LEU A 197 -9.95 8.34 -0.12
N GLU A 198 -9.17 8.25 0.97
CA GLU A 198 -7.72 8.51 0.94
C GLU A 198 -7.01 7.54 -0.01
N VAL A 199 -7.24 6.23 0.15
CA VAL A 199 -6.60 5.22 -0.71
C VAL A 199 -7.00 5.39 -2.17
N LEU A 200 -8.29 5.62 -2.46
CA LEU A 200 -8.74 5.87 -3.82
C LEU A 200 -8.07 7.11 -4.42
N THR A 201 -7.95 8.20 -3.64
CA THR A 201 -7.24 9.41 -4.08
C THR A 201 -5.76 9.14 -4.35
N LEU A 202 -5.09 8.37 -3.50
CA LEU A 202 -3.67 8.03 -3.67
C LEU A 202 -3.43 7.15 -4.90
N ILE A 203 -4.32 6.19 -5.17
CA ILE A 203 -4.25 5.36 -6.37
C ILE A 203 -4.56 6.20 -7.62
N GLN A 204 -5.66 6.96 -7.62
CA GLN A 204 -6.08 7.83 -8.72
C GLN A 204 -4.99 8.82 -9.14
N THR A 205 -4.27 9.36 -8.16
CA THR A 205 -3.19 10.33 -8.41
C THR A 205 -1.81 9.70 -8.64
N GLY A 206 -1.71 8.37 -8.62
CA GLY A 206 -0.45 7.63 -8.78
C GLY A 206 0.55 7.80 -7.65
N LYS A 207 0.10 8.26 -6.48
CA LYS A 207 0.93 8.38 -5.26
C LYS A 207 1.08 7.05 -4.53
N SER A 208 0.14 6.14 -4.71
CA SER A 208 0.22 4.74 -4.29
C SER A 208 0.14 3.82 -5.51
N PRO A 209 0.82 2.67 -5.51
CA PRO A 209 0.63 1.67 -6.54
C PRO A 209 -0.81 1.15 -6.55
N LEU A 210 -1.23 0.56 -7.67
CA LEU A 210 -2.50 -0.15 -7.75
C LEU A 210 -2.49 -1.33 -6.79
N VAL A 211 -3.55 -1.40 -5.98
CA VAL A 211 -3.89 -2.54 -5.13
C VAL A 211 -5.39 -2.82 -5.26
N PRO A 212 -5.87 -4.06 -5.08
CA PRO A 212 -7.30 -4.33 -5.09
C PRO A 212 -7.98 -3.65 -3.90
N VAL A 213 -9.03 -2.88 -4.18
CA VAL A 213 -9.92 -2.27 -3.19
C VAL A 213 -11.28 -2.95 -3.29
N VAL A 214 -11.62 -3.75 -2.29
CA VAL A 214 -12.81 -4.58 -2.26
C VAL A 214 -13.82 -3.99 -1.27
N LEU A 215 -15.01 -3.67 -1.77
CA LEU A 215 -16.15 -3.28 -0.98
C LEU A 215 -16.93 -4.56 -0.62
N LEU A 216 -16.94 -4.94 0.65
CA LEU A 216 -17.61 -6.15 1.12
C LEU A 216 -18.91 -5.77 1.86
N ASP A 217 -20.04 -6.21 1.37
CA ASP A 217 -21.34 -6.04 2.02
C ASP A 217 -22.05 -7.40 2.20
N ALA A 218 -22.96 -7.47 3.13
CA ALA A 218 -23.79 -8.65 3.28
C ALA A 218 -24.65 -8.89 2.02
N PRO A 219 -25.05 -10.11 1.71
CA PRO A 219 -26.02 -10.38 0.64
C PRO A 219 -27.28 -9.53 0.83
N GLY A 220 -27.63 -8.73 -0.19
CA GLY A 220 -28.75 -7.77 -0.13
C GLY A 220 -28.45 -6.47 0.62
N GLY A 221 -27.23 -6.28 1.12
CA GLY A 221 -26.78 -5.03 1.75
C GLY A 221 -26.82 -3.87 0.77
N GLN A 222 -27.14 -2.67 1.27
CA GLN A 222 -27.31 -1.46 0.46
C GLN A 222 -26.27 -0.38 0.76
N PHE A 223 -25.38 -0.61 1.72
CA PHE A 223 -24.44 0.42 2.15
C PHE A 223 -23.52 0.86 1.01
N TRP A 224 -22.85 -0.09 0.39
CA TRP A 224 -21.94 0.23 -0.71
C TRP A 224 -22.67 0.57 -2.01
N HIS A 225 -23.87 0.01 -2.26
CA HIS A 225 -24.71 0.43 -3.38
C HIS A 225 -25.03 1.93 -3.28
N GLY A 226 -25.51 2.39 -2.10
CA GLY A 226 -25.81 3.81 -1.89
C GLY A 226 -24.57 4.71 -1.99
N ALA A 227 -23.42 4.25 -1.53
CA ALA A 227 -22.16 4.99 -1.67
C ALA A 227 -21.71 5.10 -3.13
N LEU A 228 -21.78 4.01 -3.90
CA LEU A 228 -21.44 4.00 -5.32
C LEU A 228 -22.43 4.84 -6.16
N ASP A 229 -23.71 4.82 -5.82
CA ASP A 229 -24.71 5.67 -6.47
C ASP A 229 -24.46 7.15 -6.20
N PHE A 230 -24.06 7.50 -4.96
CA PHE A 230 -23.62 8.86 -4.66
C PHE A 230 -22.40 9.26 -5.49
N ILE A 231 -21.40 8.38 -5.59
CA ILE A 231 -20.17 8.65 -6.36
C ILE A 231 -20.51 8.84 -7.85
N ARG A 232 -21.36 7.98 -8.45
CA ARG A 232 -21.79 8.13 -9.86
C ARG A 232 -22.54 9.42 -10.08
N ASN A 233 -23.61 9.64 -9.32
CA ASN A 233 -24.54 10.76 -9.56
C ASN A 233 -23.96 12.11 -9.16
N GLN A 234 -23.00 12.17 -8.21
CA GLN A 234 -22.48 13.43 -7.70
C GLN A 234 -21.04 13.71 -8.13
N LEU A 235 -20.22 12.69 -8.32
CA LEU A 235 -18.81 12.90 -8.69
C LEU A 235 -18.55 12.64 -10.17
N GLU A 236 -19.01 11.53 -10.72
CA GLU A 236 -18.77 11.15 -12.12
C GLU A 236 -19.58 12.05 -13.07
N GLU A 237 -20.90 12.21 -12.87
CA GLU A 237 -21.75 13.06 -13.72
C GLU A 237 -21.31 14.53 -13.72
N ASN A 238 -20.79 15.03 -12.58
CA ASN A 238 -20.23 16.37 -12.49
C ASN A 238 -18.76 16.46 -12.95
N ARG A 239 -18.17 15.36 -13.41
CA ARG A 239 -16.79 15.27 -13.92
C ARG A 239 -15.72 15.61 -12.87
N TYR A 240 -15.98 15.34 -11.59
CA TYR A 240 -14.99 15.47 -10.53
C TYR A 240 -14.04 14.26 -10.50
N ILE A 241 -14.48 13.13 -11.08
CA ILE A 241 -13.68 11.92 -11.31
C ILE A 241 -13.89 11.44 -12.75
N LEU A 242 -13.00 10.54 -13.21
CA LEU A 242 -13.17 9.86 -14.49
C LEU A 242 -14.16 8.68 -14.35
N PRO A 243 -14.91 8.32 -15.42
CA PRO A 243 -15.76 7.12 -15.41
C PRO A 243 -14.98 5.83 -15.08
N THR A 244 -13.73 5.79 -15.48
CA THR A 244 -12.79 4.68 -15.22
C THR A 244 -12.36 4.58 -13.76
N ASP A 245 -12.45 5.63 -12.96
CA ASP A 245 -12.06 5.61 -11.54
C ASP A 245 -12.92 4.62 -10.73
N LEU A 246 -14.17 4.36 -11.14
CA LEU A 246 -15.02 3.34 -10.53
C LEU A 246 -14.51 1.90 -10.74
N LYS A 247 -13.60 1.68 -11.69
CA LYS A 247 -12.93 0.38 -11.88
C LYS A 247 -11.90 0.08 -10.79
N LEU A 248 -11.50 1.08 -10.00
CA LEU A 248 -10.58 0.90 -8.89
C LEU A 248 -11.18 0.07 -7.74
N VAL A 249 -12.50 -0.06 -7.67
CA VAL A 249 -13.20 -0.81 -6.62
C VAL A 249 -13.97 -2.00 -7.18
N SER A 250 -14.10 -3.04 -6.37
CA SER A 250 -14.94 -4.22 -6.66
C SER A 250 -15.93 -4.42 -5.51
N LEU A 251 -17.21 -4.57 -5.80
CA LEU A 251 -18.24 -4.89 -4.80
C LEU A 251 -18.50 -6.40 -4.78
N VAL A 252 -18.43 -6.99 -3.60
CA VAL A 252 -18.61 -8.43 -3.36
C VAL A 252 -19.52 -8.66 -2.14
N HIS A 253 -20.07 -9.88 -2.04
CA HIS A 253 -21.06 -10.21 -1.02
C HIS A 253 -20.68 -11.42 -0.14
N SER A 254 -19.47 -11.94 -0.29
CA SER A 254 -18.93 -13.00 0.56
C SER A 254 -17.44 -12.82 0.84
N ALA A 255 -16.95 -13.47 1.89
CA ALA A 255 -15.54 -13.51 2.26
C ALA A 255 -14.70 -14.21 1.17
N GLU A 256 -15.23 -15.26 0.60
CA GLU A 256 -14.60 -16.05 -0.46
C GLU A 256 -14.40 -15.21 -1.72
N GLU A 257 -15.43 -14.49 -2.17
CA GLU A 257 -15.34 -13.58 -3.32
C GLU A 257 -14.28 -12.48 -3.08
N ALA A 258 -14.21 -11.93 -1.86
CA ALA A 258 -13.20 -10.93 -1.53
C ALA A 258 -11.77 -11.48 -1.67
N VAL A 259 -11.52 -12.69 -1.16
CA VAL A 259 -10.21 -13.35 -1.26
C VAL A 259 -9.91 -13.74 -2.72
N GLU A 260 -10.90 -14.18 -3.48
CA GLU A 260 -10.75 -14.50 -4.90
C GLU A 260 -10.36 -13.27 -5.71
N GLN A 261 -11.01 -12.11 -5.51
CA GLN A 261 -10.64 -10.85 -6.14
C GLN A 261 -9.19 -10.45 -5.84
N ILE A 262 -8.73 -10.62 -4.59
CA ILE A 262 -7.35 -10.32 -4.20
C ILE A 262 -6.37 -11.29 -4.89
N ASN A 263 -6.65 -12.57 -4.88
CA ASN A 263 -5.79 -13.58 -5.49
C ASN A 263 -5.73 -13.44 -7.02
N GLN A 264 -6.86 -13.13 -7.65
CA GLN A 264 -6.94 -12.89 -9.09
C GLN A 264 -6.13 -11.66 -9.49
N PHE A 265 -6.19 -10.57 -8.73
CA PHE A 265 -5.38 -9.37 -8.99
C PHE A 265 -3.88 -9.67 -9.03
N TYR A 266 -3.40 -10.60 -8.23
CA TYR A 266 -2.00 -11.00 -8.16
C TYR A 266 -1.67 -12.29 -8.93
N SER A 267 -2.55 -12.77 -9.78
CA SER A 267 -2.31 -14.01 -10.55
C SER A 267 -1.14 -13.88 -11.51
N ASN A 268 -1.06 -12.76 -12.24
CA ASN A 268 0.06 -12.40 -13.10
C ASN A 268 0.75 -11.09 -12.68
N PHE A 269 -0.01 -10.06 -12.34
CA PHE A 269 0.54 -8.81 -11.82
C PHE A 269 1.32 -9.07 -10.52
N HIS A 270 2.59 -8.72 -10.49
CA HIS A 270 3.41 -8.79 -9.28
C HIS A 270 3.53 -7.43 -8.61
N SER A 271 3.97 -6.44 -9.34
CA SER A 271 4.21 -5.08 -8.87
C SER A 271 4.44 -4.14 -10.05
N SER A 272 4.46 -2.84 -9.78
CA SER A 272 4.81 -1.82 -10.78
C SER A 272 5.81 -0.82 -10.22
N ARG A 273 6.54 -0.15 -11.11
CA ARG A 273 7.44 0.95 -10.74
C ARG A 273 7.70 1.88 -11.93
N TRP A 274 8.15 3.07 -11.62
CA TRP A 274 8.73 3.97 -12.60
C TRP A 274 10.23 3.73 -12.75
N LEU A 275 10.68 3.55 -14.00
CA LEU A 275 12.09 3.54 -14.38
C LEU A 275 12.33 4.70 -15.33
N LYS A 276 12.95 5.78 -14.84
CA LYS A 276 13.09 7.04 -15.59
C LYS A 276 11.73 7.56 -16.07
N HIS A 277 11.45 7.42 -17.38
CA HIS A 277 10.21 7.87 -18.01
C HIS A 277 9.24 6.73 -18.35
N GLN A 278 9.66 5.48 -18.12
CA GLN A 278 8.83 4.30 -18.39
C GLN A 278 8.13 3.81 -17.12
N PHE A 279 6.89 3.43 -17.28
CA PHE A 279 6.15 2.67 -16.30
C PHE A 279 6.32 1.19 -16.59
N VAL A 280 6.77 0.43 -15.60
CA VAL A 280 7.09 -0.99 -15.75
C VAL A 280 6.19 -1.79 -14.83
N ILE A 281 5.43 -2.70 -15.40
CA ILE A 281 4.67 -3.73 -14.71
C ILE A 281 5.50 -5.01 -14.70
N ARG A 282 5.75 -5.58 -13.53
CA ARG A 282 6.37 -6.89 -13.37
C ARG A 282 5.29 -7.96 -13.33
N MET A 283 5.48 -9.01 -14.12
CA MET A 283 4.52 -10.10 -14.29
C MET A 283 5.15 -11.45 -13.97
N ASN A 284 4.34 -12.37 -13.45
CA ASN A 284 4.75 -13.75 -13.20
C ASN A 284 4.85 -14.57 -14.51
N HIS A 285 3.97 -14.29 -15.47
CA HIS A 285 3.87 -14.98 -16.74
C HIS A 285 4.02 -14.02 -17.92
N LYS A 286 4.67 -14.49 -18.98
CA LYS A 286 4.72 -13.79 -20.26
C LYS A 286 3.33 -13.80 -20.89
N LEU A 287 2.92 -12.69 -21.50
CA LEU A 287 1.72 -12.63 -22.33
C LEU A 287 1.99 -13.32 -23.68
N SER A 288 0.95 -13.92 -24.27
CA SER A 288 0.98 -14.41 -25.64
C SER A 288 1.16 -13.25 -26.62
N ASP A 289 1.63 -13.55 -27.82
CA ASP A 289 1.83 -12.52 -28.85
C ASP A 289 0.47 -11.90 -29.25
N ASP A 290 -0.60 -12.72 -29.33
CA ASP A 290 -1.96 -12.23 -29.61
C ASP A 290 -2.47 -11.30 -28.50
N ALA A 291 -2.21 -11.65 -27.23
CA ALA A 291 -2.59 -10.80 -26.08
C ALA A 291 -1.80 -9.48 -26.09
N LEU A 292 -0.53 -9.52 -26.44
CA LEU A 292 0.29 -8.29 -26.55
C LEU A 292 -0.18 -7.41 -27.72
N GLU A 293 -0.54 -8.00 -28.87
CA GLU A 293 -1.13 -7.29 -29.99
C GLU A 293 -2.47 -6.64 -29.60
N HIS A 294 -3.33 -7.37 -28.89
CA HIS A 294 -4.57 -6.80 -28.36
C HIS A 294 -4.31 -5.59 -27.46
N LEU A 295 -3.31 -5.67 -26.56
CA LEU A 295 -2.93 -4.54 -25.71
C LEU A 295 -2.56 -3.30 -26.52
N GLN A 296 -1.79 -3.45 -27.62
CA GLN A 296 -1.38 -2.35 -28.49
C GLN A 296 -2.57 -1.55 -29.03
N HIS A 297 -3.70 -2.22 -29.27
CA HIS A 297 -4.90 -1.59 -29.81
C HIS A 297 -5.87 -1.15 -28.73
N ALA A 298 -6.19 -2.03 -27.77
CA ALA A 298 -7.22 -1.81 -26.79
C ALA A 298 -6.83 -0.81 -25.69
N PHE A 299 -5.54 -0.69 -25.38
CA PHE A 299 -5.01 0.17 -24.32
C PHE A 299 -4.01 1.23 -24.82
N ALA A 300 -4.04 1.53 -26.12
CA ALA A 300 -3.19 2.56 -26.72
C ALA A 300 -3.32 3.93 -26.05
N ASP A 301 -4.49 4.22 -25.51
CA ASP A 301 -4.83 5.45 -24.78
C ASP A 301 -4.02 5.64 -23.48
N LEU A 302 -3.42 4.59 -22.94
CA LEU A 302 -2.52 4.68 -21.79
C LEU A 302 -1.10 5.14 -22.16
N CYS A 303 -0.71 5.01 -23.42
CA CYS A 303 0.64 5.34 -23.89
C CYS A 303 0.73 6.78 -24.40
N LEU A 304 1.78 7.52 -23.99
CA LEU A 304 2.03 8.87 -24.49
C LEU A 304 2.66 8.89 -25.89
N SER A 305 3.62 8.01 -26.15
CA SER A 305 4.48 8.12 -27.35
C SER A 305 5.01 6.81 -27.91
N ASP A 306 4.85 5.70 -27.21
CA ASP A 306 5.35 4.39 -27.60
C ASP A 306 4.29 3.31 -27.44
N HIS A 307 4.69 2.08 -27.59
CA HIS A 307 3.85 0.91 -27.50
C HIS A 307 4.22 0.10 -26.25
N PHE A 308 3.40 -0.89 -25.90
CA PHE A 308 3.73 -1.84 -24.84
C PHE A 308 4.87 -2.74 -25.29
N HIS A 309 5.94 -2.80 -24.50
CA HIS A 309 7.10 -3.64 -24.76
C HIS A 309 7.20 -4.71 -23.68
N GLN A 310 7.21 -5.98 -24.11
CA GLN A 310 7.40 -7.09 -23.20
C GLN A 310 8.82 -7.63 -23.30
N HIS A 311 9.56 -7.66 -22.15
CA HIS A 311 10.95 -8.10 -22.13
C HIS A 311 11.32 -8.78 -20.80
N ALA A 312 12.42 -9.52 -20.80
CA ALA A 312 13.02 -10.05 -19.59
C ALA A 312 13.76 -8.95 -18.82
N TYR A 313 14.24 -9.26 -17.62
CA TYR A 313 15.08 -8.35 -16.83
C TYR A 313 16.32 -7.91 -17.61
N SER A 314 16.56 -6.60 -17.70
CA SER A 314 17.65 -6.00 -18.47
C SER A 314 18.82 -5.47 -17.61
N GLY A 315 18.76 -5.63 -16.28
CA GLY A 315 19.77 -5.11 -15.36
C GLY A 315 19.59 -3.65 -14.95
N GLU A 316 18.60 -2.93 -15.49
CA GLU A 316 18.34 -1.53 -15.11
C GLU A 316 17.77 -1.36 -13.69
N GLU A 317 17.24 -2.43 -13.10
CA GLU A 317 16.68 -2.47 -11.76
C GLU A 317 17.67 -3.10 -10.76
N GLN A 318 18.90 -2.63 -10.71
CA GLN A 318 19.98 -3.21 -9.89
C GLN A 318 19.66 -3.24 -8.40
N ASP A 319 18.89 -2.28 -7.91
CA ASP A 319 18.41 -2.20 -6.54
C ASP A 319 17.38 -3.30 -6.18
N GLU A 320 16.81 -3.97 -7.18
CA GLU A 320 15.80 -5.02 -7.03
C GLU A 320 16.09 -6.27 -7.86
N ALA A 321 17.37 -6.66 -7.98
CA ALA A 321 17.82 -7.84 -8.72
C ALA A 321 17.11 -9.16 -8.32
N ARG A 322 16.54 -9.22 -7.11
CA ARG A 322 15.71 -10.33 -6.64
C ARG A 322 14.48 -10.63 -7.50
N PHE A 323 14.01 -9.63 -8.27
CA PHE A 323 12.90 -9.76 -9.19
C PHE A 323 13.34 -10.04 -10.64
N SER A 324 14.59 -10.42 -10.85
CA SER A 324 15.14 -10.71 -12.18
C SER A 324 14.42 -11.83 -12.93
N HIS A 325 13.76 -12.73 -12.21
CA HIS A 325 12.99 -13.84 -12.77
C HIS A 325 11.63 -13.44 -13.35
N LEU A 326 11.11 -12.24 -13.03
CA LEU A 326 9.83 -11.76 -13.52
C LEU A 326 9.95 -11.19 -14.94
N VAL A 327 8.86 -11.22 -15.69
CA VAL A 327 8.72 -10.56 -16.99
C VAL A 327 8.34 -9.09 -16.80
N ARG A 328 8.74 -8.21 -17.70
CA ARG A 328 8.40 -6.78 -17.69
C ARG A 328 7.46 -6.47 -18.85
N LEU A 329 6.41 -5.71 -18.55
CA LEU A 329 5.61 -4.98 -19.51
C LEU A 329 5.89 -3.49 -19.28
N ALA A 330 6.56 -2.84 -20.22
CA ALA A 330 7.01 -1.46 -20.12
C ALA A 330 6.34 -0.58 -21.18
N PHE A 331 5.99 0.63 -20.81
CA PHE A 331 5.41 1.65 -21.71
C PHE A 331 5.54 3.05 -21.09
N THR A 332 5.43 4.09 -21.91
CA THR A 332 5.41 5.49 -21.43
C THR A 332 3.98 5.86 -21.02
N PHE A 333 3.65 5.63 -19.75
CA PHE A 333 2.32 5.83 -19.20
C PHE A 333 1.93 7.32 -19.14
N ASN A 334 0.70 7.64 -19.50
CA ASN A 334 0.15 9.00 -19.46
C ASN A 334 -0.05 9.57 -18.04
N ALA A 335 0.06 8.73 -17.01
CA ALA A 335 -0.06 9.06 -15.59
C ALA A 335 -1.38 9.78 -15.19
N ARG A 336 -2.44 9.60 -15.98
CA ARG A 336 -3.73 10.28 -15.77
C ARG A 336 -4.87 9.35 -15.45
N ASP A 337 -4.90 8.18 -16.11
CA ASP A 337 -6.03 7.25 -15.99
C ASP A 337 -5.62 5.95 -15.32
N HIS A 338 -5.65 5.96 -13.98
CA HIS A 338 -5.31 4.79 -13.18
C HIS A 338 -6.46 3.77 -13.12
N GLY A 339 -7.70 4.18 -13.38
CA GLY A 339 -8.82 3.27 -13.57
C GLY A 339 -8.66 2.45 -14.84
N ARG A 340 -8.21 3.08 -15.91
CA ARG A 340 -7.88 2.39 -17.17
C ARG A 340 -6.65 1.49 -17.01
N LEU A 341 -5.65 1.93 -16.22
CA LEU A 341 -4.51 1.09 -15.86
C LEU A 341 -4.97 -0.14 -15.04
N ARG A 342 -5.99 -0.01 -14.22
CA ARG A 342 -6.58 -1.15 -13.51
C ARG A 342 -7.20 -2.16 -14.48
N GLU A 343 -7.93 -1.72 -15.49
CA GLU A 343 -8.48 -2.60 -16.53
C GLU A 343 -7.37 -3.35 -17.29
N LEU A 344 -6.24 -2.69 -17.57
CA LEU A 344 -5.06 -3.35 -18.15
C LEU A 344 -4.52 -4.43 -17.21
N VAL A 345 -4.43 -4.15 -15.90
CA VAL A 345 -3.98 -5.14 -14.90
C VAL A 345 -4.96 -6.32 -14.84
N ASP A 346 -6.26 -6.07 -14.86
CA ASP A 346 -7.25 -7.15 -14.90
C ASP A 346 -7.11 -8.01 -16.16
N TYR A 347 -6.85 -7.39 -17.33
CA TYR A 347 -6.62 -8.11 -18.60
C TYR A 347 -5.38 -9.00 -18.54
N ILE A 348 -4.23 -8.50 -18.07
CA ILE A 348 -3.00 -9.32 -17.98
C ILE A 348 -3.10 -10.45 -16.96
N ASN A 349 -4.02 -10.36 -16.02
CA ASN A 349 -4.29 -11.38 -15.00
C ASN A 349 -5.14 -12.55 -15.49
N LEU A 350 -5.73 -12.45 -16.68
CA LEU A 350 -6.52 -13.54 -17.27
C LEU A 350 -5.59 -14.65 -17.81
N PRO A 351 -5.71 -15.90 -17.34
CA PRO A 351 -4.82 -17.00 -17.76
C PRO A 351 -4.79 -17.29 -19.26
N GLU A 352 -5.90 -17.05 -19.96
CA GLU A 352 -6.00 -17.18 -21.42
C GLU A 352 -5.08 -16.24 -22.19
N ASN A 353 -4.62 -15.16 -21.58
CA ASN A 353 -3.71 -14.17 -22.17
C ASN A 353 -2.23 -14.55 -21.99
N TRP A 354 -1.93 -15.62 -21.26
CA TRP A 354 -0.55 -16.00 -21.00
C TRP A 354 0.04 -16.87 -22.09
N ALA A 355 1.32 -16.69 -22.39
CA ALA A 355 2.01 -17.60 -23.27
C ALA A 355 2.05 -19.01 -22.65
N HIS A 356 1.67 -20.01 -23.43
CA HIS A 356 1.71 -21.42 -23.01
C HIS A 356 3.16 -21.88 -22.88
N SER A 357 3.80 -21.56 -21.76
CA SER A 357 5.06 -22.14 -21.33
C SER A 357 4.80 -22.94 -20.04
N LYS A 358 5.48 -24.12 -19.90
CA LYS A 358 5.43 -24.88 -18.67
C LYS A 358 5.64 -23.94 -17.47
N PRO A 359 4.81 -24.02 -16.41
CA PRO A 359 4.98 -23.16 -15.25
C PRO A 359 6.40 -23.35 -14.71
N VAL A 360 7.17 -22.28 -14.67
CA VAL A 360 8.37 -22.22 -13.83
C VAL A 360 7.85 -22.40 -12.43
N ALA A 361 8.32 -23.44 -11.73
CA ALA A 361 7.89 -23.76 -10.39
C ALA A 361 7.93 -22.48 -9.55
N ALA A 362 6.75 -22.03 -9.10
CA ALA A 362 6.59 -20.81 -8.37
C ALA A 362 7.39 -20.91 -7.06
N GLN A 363 8.60 -20.38 -7.05
CA GLN A 363 9.25 -20.02 -5.82
C GLN A 363 8.41 -18.88 -5.23
N ARG A 364 7.62 -19.24 -4.22
CA ARG A 364 6.78 -18.32 -3.44
C ARG A 364 7.65 -17.37 -2.62
N THR A 365 8.38 -16.49 -3.28
CA THR A 365 9.08 -15.37 -2.64
C THR A 365 8.16 -14.17 -2.65
N ARG A 366 7.32 -14.12 -1.64
CA ARG A 366 6.46 -12.99 -1.32
C ARG A 366 7.33 -11.87 -0.76
N GLN A 367 7.24 -10.67 -1.32
CA GLN A 367 7.86 -9.48 -0.73
C GLN A 367 6.97 -8.25 -0.93
N PRO A 368 6.87 -7.38 0.11
CA PRO A 368 5.99 -6.22 0.09
C PRO A 368 6.39 -5.19 -0.96
N LEU A 369 5.38 -4.50 -1.49
CA LEU A 369 5.53 -3.33 -2.34
C LEU A 369 6.25 -2.23 -1.56
N LYS A 370 7.27 -1.63 -2.15
CA LYS A 370 7.85 -0.38 -1.68
C LYS A 370 7.06 0.76 -2.29
N VAL A 371 6.49 1.61 -1.46
CA VAL A 371 6.08 2.96 -1.86
C VAL A 371 7.36 3.71 -2.22
N THR A 372 7.46 4.18 -3.44
CA THR A 372 8.57 5.02 -3.93
C THR A 372 8.31 6.49 -3.61
#